data_cc372ea9595fbd90c0a5da844d96ead3
#
_entry.id   cc372ea9595fbd90c0a5da844d96ead3
#
_cell.length_a   1.000
_cell.length_b   1.000
_cell.length_c   1.000
_cell.angle_alpha   90.00
_cell.angle_beta   90.00
_cell.angle_gamma   90.00
#
_symmetry.space_group_name_H-M   'P 1'
#
loop_
_entity.id
_entity.type
_entity.pdbx_description
1 polymer ?
#
loop_
_entity_poly.entity_id
_entity_poly.type
_entity_poly.pdbx_seq_one_letter_code
_entity_poly.pdbx_strand_id
1 'polypeptide(L)'
;DASGEVSAAALLLLRKLTLAGFGLPLSVGYIPRGPLLKWDQESLRRQVLEDLEEFTRKKRSIFLKIDPDLPLGFGIPGEISAEDHQVGLAVQNELIARGWVFSEEQIQFRNTVTVDLTGTEDELLMRMKSKTRYNIRLAGRRGVRVRPGGSEDIDLLYQMYAHTALRDDFTIRSKAYYQVVWDTFFK
;
A
#
# COMPACT_ATOMS: atom_id res chain seq x y z
N ASP A 1 16.22 -1.71 20.13
CA ASP A 1 17.60 -2.15 20.36
C ASP A 1 18.04 -1.87 21.82
N ALA A 2 19.29 -2.16 22.15
CA ALA A 2 19.81 -1.98 23.51
C ALA A 2 19.88 -0.49 23.95
N SER A 3 19.80 0.46 23.01
CA SER A 3 19.75 1.90 23.27
C SER A 3 18.34 2.40 23.59
N GLY A 4 17.30 1.57 23.43
CA GLY A 4 15.91 1.96 23.53
C GLY A 4 15.35 2.61 22.27
N GLU A 5 16.11 2.69 21.19
CA GLU A 5 15.63 3.16 19.90
C GLU A 5 14.81 2.09 19.18
N VAL A 6 13.74 2.52 18.49
CA VAL A 6 12.92 1.64 17.67
C VAL A 6 13.65 1.36 16.36
N SER A 7 14.14 0.13 16.18
CA SER A 7 14.87 -0.29 14.97
C SER A 7 13.96 -0.92 13.91
N ALA A 8 12.79 -1.42 14.32
CA ALA A 8 11.80 -1.97 13.40
C ALA A 8 10.38 -1.83 13.97
N ALA A 9 9.40 -1.81 13.08
CA ALA A 9 7.98 -1.78 13.47
C ALA A 9 7.13 -2.59 12.47
N ALA A 10 6.05 -3.19 12.95
CA ALA A 10 5.09 -3.88 12.10
C ALA A 10 3.67 -3.73 12.66
N LEU A 11 2.71 -3.47 11.78
CA LEU A 11 1.29 -3.58 12.10
C LEU A 11 0.81 -4.97 11.67
N LEU A 12 0.57 -5.87 12.62
CA LEU A 12 0.05 -7.20 12.32
C LEU A 12 -1.46 -7.24 12.47
N LEU A 13 -2.15 -7.45 11.38
CA LEU A 13 -3.59 -7.70 11.32
C LEU A 13 -3.85 -9.20 11.42
N LEU A 14 -4.60 -9.63 12.41
CA LEU A 14 -4.98 -11.03 12.62
C LEU A 14 -6.47 -11.22 12.33
N ARG A 15 -6.80 -12.04 11.35
CA ARG A 15 -8.16 -12.44 11.05
C ARG A 15 -8.40 -13.88 11.53
N LYS A 16 -9.30 -14.05 12.51
CA LYS A 16 -9.75 -15.37 12.94
C LYS A 16 -10.53 -16.06 11.83
N LEU A 17 -10.30 -17.36 11.69
CA LEU A 17 -11.04 -18.18 10.76
C LEU A 17 -12.35 -18.66 11.41
N THR A 18 -13.41 -18.76 10.59
CA THR A 18 -14.71 -19.31 11.00
C THR A 18 -15.13 -20.38 10.00
N LEU A 19 -15.70 -21.46 10.49
CA LEU A 19 -16.29 -22.51 9.66
C LEU A 19 -17.76 -22.71 10.09
N ALA A 20 -18.68 -22.57 9.16
CA ALA A 20 -20.11 -22.68 9.41
C ALA A 20 -20.62 -21.83 10.60
N GLY A 21 -20.06 -20.62 10.78
CA GLY A 21 -20.41 -19.71 11.88
C GLY A 21 -19.66 -19.97 13.19
N PHE A 22 -18.92 -21.06 13.30
CA PHE A 22 -18.11 -21.35 14.50
C PHE A 22 -16.69 -20.81 14.34
N GLY A 23 -16.19 -20.10 15.36
CA GLY A 23 -14.80 -19.63 15.40
C GLY A 23 -13.83 -20.79 15.51
N LEU A 24 -12.86 -20.87 14.59
CA LEU A 24 -11.76 -21.80 14.69
C LEU A 24 -10.64 -21.19 15.57
N PRO A 25 -9.85 -22.03 16.27
CA PRO A 25 -8.68 -21.54 17.02
C PRO A 25 -7.50 -21.21 16.09
N LEU A 26 -7.78 -20.80 14.86
CA LEU A 26 -6.83 -20.50 13.80
C LEU A 26 -7.04 -19.08 13.28
N SER A 27 -5.97 -18.50 12.77
CA SER A 27 -6.01 -17.17 12.16
C SER A 27 -5.17 -17.11 10.89
N VAL A 28 -5.29 -16.02 10.16
CA VAL A 28 -4.37 -15.59 9.11
C VAL A 28 -3.79 -14.24 9.51
N GLY A 29 -2.48 -14.07 9.27
CA GLY A 29 -1.77 -12.84 9.56
C GLY A 29 -1.47 -12.05 8.28
N TYR A 30 -1.58 -10.72 8.37
CA TYR A 30 -1.18 -9.80 7.31
C TYR A 30 -0.49 -8.56 7.88
N ILE A 31 0.63 -8.19 7.29
CA ILE A 31 1.40 -6.98 7.62
C ILE A 31 1.38 -6.07 6.39
N PRO A 32 0.44 -5.09 6.34
CA PRO A 32 0.36 -4.14 5.24
C PRO A 32 1.54 -3.17 5.26
N ARG A 33 2.15 -2.93 4.10
CA ARG A 33 3.29 -2.00 3.92
C ARG A 33 4.42 -2.21 4.93
N GLY A 34 4.66 -3.47 5.30
CA GLY A 34 5.65 -3.79 6.31
C GLY A 34 6.20 -5.21 6.26
N PRO A 35 7.10 -5.52 7.20
CA PRO A 35 7.59 -4.70 8.32
C PRO A 35 8.43 -3.50 7.87
N LEU A 36 8.45 -2.44 8.72
CA LEU A 36 9.29 -1.27 8.54
C LEU A 36 10.62 -1.51 9.26
N LEU A 37 11.71 -1.53 8.54
CA LEU A 37 13.08 -1.69 9.06
C LEU A 37 14.09 -1.23 8.02
N LYS A 38 15.36 -1.17 8.40
CA LYS A 38 16.47 -0.99 7.47
C LYS A 38 16.77 -2.33 6.77
N TRP A 39 16.23 -2.50 5.57
CA TRP A 39 16.30 -3.76 4.82
C TRP A 39 17.72 -4.14 4.37
N ASP A 40 18.65 -3.21 4.31
CA ASP A 40 20.07 -3.42 4.03
C ASP A 40 20.84 -4.04 5.21
N GLN A 41 20.29 -3.98 6.44
CA GLN A 41 20.87 -4.58 7.62
C GLN A 41 20.43 -6.05 7.77
N GLU A 42 21.27 -6.98 7.29
CA GLU A 42 20.94 -8.40 7.24
C GLU A 42 20.59 -8.99 8.61
N SER A 43 21.36 -8.69 9.65
CA SER A 43 21.12 -9.21 11.00
C SER A 43 19.79 -8.75 11.59
N LEU A 44 19.47 -7.44 11.44
CA LEU A 44 18.20 -6.88 11.87
C LEU A 44 17.04 -7.51 11.11
N ARG A 45 17.15 -7.60 9.80
CA ARG A 45 16.13 -8.19 8.93
C ARG A 45 15.84 -9.63 9.32
N ARG A 46 16.88 -10.45 9.52
CA ARG A 46 16.74 -11.84 9.94
C ARG A 46 16.02 -11.96 11.27
N GLN A 47 16.44 -11.19 12.28
CA GLN A 47 15.81 -11.17 13.59
C GLN A 47 14.33 -10.77 13.52
N VAL A 48 13.99 -9.70 12.79
CA VAL A 48 12.61 -9.24 12.67
C VAL A 48 11.73 -10.29 11.98
N LEU A 49 12.21 -10.93 10.94
CA LEU A 49 11.45 -11.97 10.24
C LEU A 49 11.23 -13.21 11.17
N GLU A 50 12.24 -13.62 11.91
CA GLU A 50 12.13 -14.71 12.88
C GLU A 50 11.13 -14.38 14.00
N ASP A 51 11.20 -13.19 14.57
CA ASP A 51 10.27 -12.71 15.60
C ASP A 51 8.83 -12.69 15.08
N LEU A 52 8.60 -12.24 13.85
CA LEU A 52 7.27 -12.21 13.22
C LEU A 52 6.74 -13.63 12.95
N GLU A 53 7.58 -14.53 12.46
CA GLU A 53 7.23 -15.94 12.24
C GLU A 53 6.86 -16.63 13.57
N GLU A 54 7.66 -16.42 14.61
CA GLU A 54 7.41 -16.97 15.93
C GLU A 54 6.14 -16.40 16.56
N PHE A 55 5.96 -15.07 16.50
CA PHE A 55 4.79 -14.41 17.04
C PHE A 55 3.50 -14.88 16.37
N THR A 56 3.48 -14.96 15.05
CA THR A 56 2.30 -15.40 14.30
C THR A 56 2.01 -16.88 14.53
N ARG A 57 3.04 -17.73 14.71
CA ARG A 57 2.86 -19.13 15.10
C ARG A 57 2.23 -19.26 16.49
N LYS A 58 2.67 -18.44 17.47
CA LYS A 58 2.05 -18.35 18.81
C LYS A 58 0.58 -17.91 18.75
N LYS A 59 0.22 -17.09 17.75
CA LYS A 59 -1.17 -16.67 17.49
C LYS A 59 -1.97 -17.68 16.66
N ARG A 60 -1.41 -18.88 16.41
CA ARG A 60 -2.02 -19.94 15.61
C ARG A 60 -2.41 -19.48 14.20
N SER A 61 -1.58 -18.63 13.61
CA SER A 61 -1.73 -18.25 12.21
C SER A 61 -1.28 -19.38 11.30
N ILE A 62 -2.13 -19.75 10.35
CA ILE A 62 -1.83 -20.78 9.35
C ILE A 62 -0.88 -20.28 8.27
N PHE A 63 -0.86 -18.97 8.04
CA PHE A 63 0.15 -18.27 7.26
C PHE A 63 0.30 -16.81 7.70
N LEU A 64 1.42 -16.23 7.37
CA LEU A 64 1.69 -14.80 7.47
C LEU A 64 1.94 -14.25 6.06
N LYS A 65 1.21 -13.20 5.68
CA LYS A 65 1.48 -12.42 4.47
C LYS A 65 2.15 -11.11 4.88
N ILE A 66 3.26 -10.77 4.25
CA ILE A 66 3.92 -9.47 4.39
C ILE A 66 3.88 -8.73 3.06
N ASP A 67 3.93 -7.42 3.12
CA ASP A 67 3.85 -6.56 1.95
C ASP A 67 4.77 -5.35 2.15
N PRO A 68 6.10 -5.60 2.22
CA PRO A 68 7.08 -4.55 2.46
C PRO A 68 7.13 -3.56 1.30
N ASP A 69 7.26 -2.27 1.63
CA ASP A 69 7.49 -1.22 0.66
C ASP A 69 8.98 -1.17 0.28
N LEU A 70 9.43 -2.24 -0.35
CA LEU A 70 10.79 -2.44 -0.79
C LEU A 70 10.82 -2.63 -2.32
N PRO A 71 11.39 -1.69 -3.08
CA PRO A 71 11.45 -1.82 -4.53
C PRO A 71 12.35 -2.98 -4.94
N LEU A 72 11.96 -3.70 -5.98
CA LEU A 72 12.80 -4.69 -6.66
C LEU A 72 13.60 -4.06 -7.81
N GLY A 73 13.10 -2.93 -8.33
CA GLY A 73 13.75 -2.17 -9.40
C GLY A 73 13.01 -0.87 -9.69
N PHE A 74 13.56 -0.09 -10.56
CA PHE A 74 13.02 1.18 -11.04
C PHE A 74 12.90 1.17 -12.57
N GLY A 75 12.05 2.03 -13.12
CA GLY A 75 11.81 2.11 -14.56
C GLY A 75 10.78 1.08 -15.05
N ILE A 76 10.69 0.95 -16.38
CA ILE A 76 9.77 0.00 -17.02
C ILE A 76 10.55 -1.26 -17.36
N PRO A 77 10.15 -2.45 -16.88
CA PRO A 77 10.86 -3.68 -17.19
C PRO A 77 11.04 -3.89 -18.69
N GLY A 78 12.29 -4.15 -19.12
CA GLY A 78 12.65 -4.34 -20.54
C GLY A 78 13.05 -3.06 -21.27
N GLU A 79 12.93 -1.89 -20.67
CA GLU A 79 13.51 -0.64 -21.23
C GLU A 79 14.96 -0.44 -20.79
N ILE A 80 15.72 0.35 -21.57
CA ILE A 80 17.14 0.65 -21.27
C ILE A 80 17.31 1.40 -19.94
N SER A 81 16.28 2.13 -19.51
CA SER A 81 16.24 2.87 -18.24
C SER A 81 15.83 2.03 -17.03
N ALA A 82 15.56 0.74 -17.22
CA ALA A 82 15.22 -0.14 -16.11
C ALA A 82 16.47 -0.50 -15.31
N GLU A 83 16.39 -0.34 -13.99
CA GLU A 83 17.47 -0.63 -13.05
C GLU A 83 16.98 -1.54 -11.94
N ASP A 84 17.77 -2.55 -11.62
CA ASP A 84 17.52 -3.45 -10.50
C ASP A 84 17.89 -2.81 -9.16
N HIS A 85 17.06 -3.00 -8.15
CA HIS A 85 17.37 -2.57 -6.78
C HIS A 85 18.02 -3.72 -6.01
N GLN A 86 19.34 -3.66 -5.83
CA GLN A 86 20.16 -4.77 -5.31
C GLN A 86 19.69 -5.29 -3.95
N VAL A 87 19.33 -4.38 -3.01
CA VAL A 87 18.82 -4.77 -1.69
C VAL A 87 17.49 -5.48 -1.83
N GLY A 88 16.58 -4.98 -2.68
CA GLY A 88 15.28 -5.63 -2.90
C GLY A 88 15.40 -7.04 -3.45
N LEU A 89 16.25 -7.23 -4.45
CA LEU A 89 16.50 -8.56 -5.03
C LEU A 89 17.16 -9.50 -4.03
N ALA A 90 18.13 -9.03 -3.23
CA ALA A 90 18.77 -9.85 -2.19
C ALA A 90 17.76 -10.29 -1.13
N VAL A 91 16.87 -9.40 -0.69
CA VAL A 91 15.80 -9.72 0.25
C VAL A 91 14.79 -10.70 -0.35
N GLN A 92 14.39 -10.52 -1.59
CA GLN A 92 13.50 -11.47 -2.27
C GLN A 92 14.10 -12.86 -2.32
N ASN A 93 15.37 -12.97 -2.71
CA ASN A 93 16.08 -14.25 -2.77
C ASN A 93 16.20 -14.90 -1.38
N GLU A 94 16.49 -14.12 -0.34
CA GLU A 94 16.54 -14.62 1.04
C GLU A 94 15.17 -15.13 1.50
N LEU A 95 14.10 -14.42 1.23
CA LEU A 95 12.75 -14.86 1.58
C LEU A 95 12.39 -16.17 0.88
N ILE A 96 12.70 -16.31 -0.41
CA ILE A 96 12.50 -17.55 -1.16
C ILE A 96 13.33 -18.70 -0.54
N ALA A 97 14.60 -18.46 -0.22
CA ALA A 97 15.46 -19.46 0.42
C ALA A 97 14.97 -19.89 1.81
N ARG A 98 14.26 -19.02 2.51
CA ARG A 98 13.58 -19.30 3.80
C ARG A 98 12.23 -20.02 3.63
N GLY A 99 11.80 -20.31 2.41
CA GLY A 99 10.53 -20.98 2.12
C GLY A 99 9.31 -20.04 2.02
N TRP A 100 9.51 -18.72 1.96
CA TRP A 100 8.42 -17.80 1.66
C TRP A 100 8.03 -17.91 0.19
N VAL A 101 6.75 -17.78 -0.07
CA VAL A 101 6.19 -17.87 -1.43
C VAL A 101 5.67 -16.49 -1.85
N PHE A 102 6.07 -16.05 -3.05
CA PHE A 102 5.54 -14.82 -3.61
C PHE A 102 4.06 -15.02 -3.97
N SER A 103 3.19 -14.17 -3.41
CA SER A 103 1.75 -14.30 -3.62
C SER A 103 1.35 -13.79 -5.00
N GLU A 104 0.57 -14.57 -5.74
CA GLU A 104 -0.02 -14.12 -7.01
C GLU A 104 -1.12 -13.08 -6.76
N GLU A 105 -1.91 -13.26 -5.70
CA GLU A 105 -2.92 -12.30 -5.27
C GLU A 105 -2.26 -11.18 -4.46
N GLN A 106 -2.43 -9.96 -4.92
CA GLN A 106 -1.87 -8.77 -4.28
C GLN A 106 -2.98 -7.98 -3.57
N ILE A 107 -2.72 -7.60 -2.31
CA ILE A 107 -3.58 -6.68 -1.56
C ILE A 107 -3.20 -5.24 -1.89
N GLN A 108 -1.90 -4.96 -2.02
CA GLN A 108 -1.37 -3.67 -2.45
C GLN A 108 -0.91 -3.75 -3.91
N PHE A 109 -0.91 -2.63 -4.61
CA PHE A 109 -0.37 -2.58 -5.98
C PHE A 109 1.12 -2.88 -5.98
N ARG A 110 1.56 -3.75 -6.89
CA ARG A 110 2.97 -4.13 -7.06
C ARG A 110 3.82 -2.96 -7.54
N ASN A 111 3.25 -2.19 -8.45
CA ASN A 111 3.93 -1.06 -9.08
C ASN A 111 3.31 0.24 -8.59
N THR A 112 4.16 1.22 -8.34
CA THR A 112 3.75 2.57 -7.99
C THR A 112 4.54 3.58 -8.81
N VAL A 113 3.99 4.78 -8.93
CA VAL A 113 4.66 5.90 -9.58
C VAL A 113 4.81 7.01 -8.57
N THR A 114 6.04 7.46 -8.37
CA THR A 114 6.32 8.64 -7.56
C THR A 114 6.33 9.87 -8.46
N VAL A 115 5.56 10.89 -8.09
CA VAL A 115 5.53 12.17 -8.79
C VAL A 115 6.19 13.21 -7.89
N ASP A 116 7.27 13.80 -8.39
CA ASP A 116 7.89 14.94 -7.71
C ASP A 116 7.00 16.17 -7.86
N LEU A 117 6.51 16.69 -6.72
CA LEU A 117 5.65 17.87 -6.64
C LEU A 117 6.41 19.13 -6.27
N THR A 118 7.75 19.10 -6.24
CA THR A 118 8.56 20.29 -6.00
C THR A 118 8.56 21.21 -7.23
N GLY A 119 8.56 22.51 -6.99
CA GLY A 119 8.55 23.53 -8.02
C GLY A 119 7.24 24.31 -8.11
N THR A 120 7.14 25.19 -9.08
CA THR A 120 5.96 25.98 -9.38
C THR A 120 4.90 25.18 -10.14
N GLU A 121 3.65 25.62 -10.13
CA GLU A 121 2.56 24.98 -10.90
C GLU A 121 2.88 24.90 -12.40
N ASP A 122 3.50 25.94 -12.96
CA ASP A 122 3.90 25.96 -14.37
C ASP A 122 4.98 24.92 -14.67
N GLU A 123 5.96 24.74 -13.79
CA GLU A 123 6.99 23.70 -13.94
C GLU A 123 6.37 22.31 -13.85
N LEU A 124 5.47 22.09 -12.90
CA LEU A 124 4.75 20.82 -12.77
C LEU A 124 3.92 20.52 -14.02
N LEU A 125 3.21 21.51 -14.54
CA LEU A 125 2.45 21.37 -15.80
C LEU A 125 3.37 21.08 -16.97
N MET A 126 4.55 21.71 -17.04
CA MET A 126 5.50 21.46 -18.14
C MET A 126 6.10 20.05 -18.12
N ARG A 127 6.22 19.40 -16.94
CA ARG A 127 6.65 18.00 -16.82
C ARG A 127 5.57 17.01 -17.31
N MET A 128 4.30 17.41 -17.39
CA MET A 128 3.21 16.56 -17.86
C MET A 128 3.22 16.39 -19.38
N LYS A 129 2.66 15.27 -19.86
CA LYS A 129 2.43 15.08 -21.31
C LYS A 129 1.52 16.17 -21.85
N SER A 130 1.73 16.57 -23.11
CA SER A 130 0.97 17.65 -23.78
C SER A 130 -0.55 17.43 -23.71
N LYS A 131 -1.00 16.18 -23.90
CA LYS A 131 -2.43 15.82 -23.79
C LYS A 131 -2.97 16.05 -22.39
N THR A 132 -2.20 15.77 -21.33
CA THR A 132 -2.61 16.02 -19.93
C THR A 132 -2.76 17.52 -19.69
N ARG A 133 -1.79 18.34 -20.07
CA ARG A 133 -1.88 19.81 -19.97
C ARG A 133 -3.09 20.36 -20.71
N TYR A 134 -3.33 19.88 -21.95
CA TYR A 134 -4.50 20.27 -22.72
C TYR A 134 -5.80 19.95 -21.99
N ASN A 135 -5.93 18.73 -21.43
CA ASN A 135 -7.13 18.30 -20.72
C ASN A 135 -7.38 19.13 -19.44
N ILE A 136 -6.33 19.45 -18.67
CA ILE A 136 -6.44 20.32 -17.49
C ILE A 136 -6.99 21.70 -17.90
N ARG A 137 -6.41 22.31 -18.93
CA ARG A 137 -6.87 23.61 -19.43
C ARG A 137 -8.29 23.55 -20.00
N LEU A 138 -8.64 22.47 -20.67
CA LEU A 138 -9.99 22.25 -21.20
C LEU A 138 -11.01 22.11 -20.07
N ALA A 139 -10.69 21.36 -19.02
CA ALA A 139 -11.55 21.21 -17.85
C ALA A 139 -11.86 22.59 -17.21
N GLY A 140 -10.84 23.41 -16.98
CA GLY A 140 -11.03 24.77 -16.48
C GLY A 140 -11.92 25.65 -17.38
N ARG A 141 -11.70 25.59 -18.72
CA ARG A 141 -12.56 26.32 -19.69
C ARG A 141 -14.00 25.83 -19.71
N ARG A 142 -14.22 24.54 -19.38
CA ARG A 142 -15.57 23.95 -19.27
C ARG A 142 -16.22 24.16 -17.90
N GLY A 143 -15.62 24.98 -17.04
CA GLY A 143 -16.16 25.31 -15.73
C GLY A 143 -15.92 24.30 -14.63
N VAL A 144 -15.08 23.27 -14.86
CA VAL A 144 -14.67 22.35 -13.80
C VAL A 144 -13.85 23.12 -12.77
N ARG A 145 -14.26 23.04 -11.52
CA ARG A 145 -13.55 23.65 -10.39
C ARG A 145 -13.19 22.57 -9.38
N VAL A 146 -11.99 22.64 -8.85
CA VAL A 146 -11.49 21.76 -7.79
C VAL A 146 -11.29 22.60 -6.54
N ARG A 147 -11.73 22.11 -5.41
CA ARG A 147 -11.53 22.72 -4.10
C ARG A 147 -11.23 21.64 -3.05
N PRO A 148 -10.56 21.98 -1.96
CA PRO A 148 -10.54 21.12 -0.79
C PRO A 148 -11.96 20.87 -0.28
N GLY A 149 -12.25 19.62 0.10
CA GLY A 149 -13.53 19.25 0.71
C GLY A 149 -13.45 19.25 2.23
N GLY A 150 -14.60 19.31 2.90
CA GLY A 150 -14.76 19.17 4.33
C GLY A 150 -15.66 17.98 4.69
N SER A 151 -15.97 17.83 5.99
CA SER A 151 -16.86 16.76 6.47
C SER A 151 -18.28 16.82 5.88
N GLU A 152 -18.71 17.99 5.45
CA GLU A 152 -19.99 18.22 4.77
C GLU A 152 -20.04 17.62 3.36
N ASP A 153 -18.90 17.34 2.75
CA ASP A 153 -18.80 16.83 1.39
C ASP A 153 -18.81 15.29 1.30
N ILE A 154 -18.80 14.58 2.42
CA ILE A 154 -18.68 13.12 2.42
C ILE A 154 -19.81 12.44 1.64
N ASP A 155 -21.02 12.99 1.68
CA ASP A 155 -22.16 12.45 0.96
C ASP A 155 -21.99 12.59 -0.54
N LEU A 156 -21.56 13.76 -0.99
CA LEU A 156 -21.27 14.01 -2.39
C LEU A 156 -20.10 13.14 -2.89
N LEU A 157 -19.03 13.06 -2.12
CA LEU A 157 -17.87 12.23 -2.44
C LEU A 157 -18.28 10.75 -2.58
N TYR A 158 -19.07 10.23 -1.63
CA TYR A 158 -19.56 8.87 -1.70
C TYR A 158 -20.46 8.61 -2.92
N GLN A 159 -21.35 9.53 -3.26
CA GLN A 159 -22.18 9.43 -4.47
C GLN A 159 -21.33 9.39 -5.74
N MET A 160 -20.36 10.30 -5.87
CA MET A 160 -19.44 10.32 -7.01
C MET A 160 -18.67 9.01 -7.13
N TYR A 161 -18.21 8.45 -6.01
CA TYR A 161 -17.48 7.19 -5.98
C TYR A 161 -18.39 6.01 -6.33
N ALA A 162 -19.63 6.00 -5.84
CA ALA A 162 -20.63 4.98 -6.18
C ALA A 162 -20.97 4.99 -7.68
N HIS A 163 -21.13 6.18 -8.29
CA HIS A 163 -21.32 6.30 -9.73
C HIS A 163 -20.13 5.77 -10.53
N THR A 164 -18.91 6.06 -10.07
CA THR A 164 -17.69 5.54 -10.69
C THR A 164 -17.62 4.01 -10.57
N ALA A 165 -17.95 3.46 -9.39
CA ALA A 165 -17.95 2.04 -9.16
C ALA A 165 -18.95 1.29 -10.07
N LEU A 166 -20.15 1.86 -10.26
CA LEU A 166 -21.15 1.31 -11.17
C LEU A 166 -20.71 1.36 -12.64
N ARG A 167 -20.07 2.46 -13.04
CA ARG A 167 -19.57 2.62 -14.42
C ARG A 167 -18.42 1.67 -14.74
N ASP A 168 -17.51 1.49 -13.80
CA ASP A 168 -16.24 0.78 -14.00
C ASP A 168 -16.26 -0.64 -13.39
N ASP A 169 -17.44 -1.10 -12.95
CA ASP A 169 -17.73 -2.45 -12.44
C ASP A 169 -16.81 -2.92 -11.29
N PHE A 170 -16.72 -2.12 -10.23
CA PHE A 170 -16.00 -2.52 -9.02
C PHE A 170 -16.82 -2.30 -7.76
N THR A 171 -16.50 -3.06 -6.70
CA THR A 171 -17.20 -2.99 -5.41
C THR A 171 -16.56 -1.96 -4.49
N ILE A 172 -17.36 -1.10 -3.88
CA ILE A 172 -16.94 -0.15 -2.85
C ILE A 172 -17.45 -0.57 -1.46
N ARG A 173 -16.83 -0.02 -0.41
CA ARG A 173 -17.29 -0.18 0.97
C ARG A 173 -18.57 0.64 1.21
N SER A 174 -19.23 0.36 2.33
CA SER A 174 -20.41 1.14 2.73
C SER A 174 -20.03 2.60 3.05
N LYS A 175 -20.99 3.51 2.94
CA LYS A 175 -20.78 4.93 3.32
C LYS A 175 -20.29 5.06 4.77
N ALA A 176 -20.82 4.26 5.70
CA ALA A 176 -20.39 4.27 7.10
C ALA A 176 -18.91 3.96 7.28
N TYR A 177 -18.34 3.07 6.45
CA TYR A 177 -16.89 2.81 6.47
C TYR A 177 -16.09 4.08 6.09
N TYR A 178 -16.47 4.75 5.00
CA TYR A 178 -15.77 5.97 4.57
C TYR A 178 -15.95 7.11 5.57
N GLN A 179 -17.11 7.21 6.23
CA GLN A 179 -17.33 8.19 7.28
C GLN A 179 -16.35 7.98 8.46
N VAL A 180 -16.19 6.74 8.93
CA VAL A 180 -15.23 6.43 10.00
C VAL A 180 -13.79 6.76 9.59
N VAL A 181 -13.41 6.44 8.35
CA VAL A 181 -12.08 6.79 7.82
C VAL A 181 -11.91 8.32 7.81
N TRP A 182 -12.90 9.04 7.29
CA TRP A 182 -12.86 10.50 7.23
C TRP A 182 -12.72 11.12 8.62
N ASP A 183 -13.59 10.74 9.57
CA ASP A 183 -13.59 11.26 10.93
C ASP A 183 -12.29 10.93 11.70
N THR A 184 -11.58 9.88 11.28
CA THR A 184 -10.31 9.49 11.90
C THR A 184 -9.13 10.32 11.40
N PHE A 185 -9.08 10.64 10.12
CA PHE A 185 -7.91 11.26 9.48
C PHE A 185 -8.05 12.77 9.21
N PHE A 186 -9.27 13.32 9.25
CA PHE A 186 -9.54 14.74 9.03
C PHE A 186 -9.98 15.45 10.35
N LYS A 187 -9.19 15.24 11.39
CA LYS A 187 -9.36 15.98 12.67
C LYS A 187 -8.53 17.25 12.67
#